data_d964e6cf35f705eec01497a08d254c93
#
_entry.id   d964e6cf35f705eec01497a08d254c93
#
_cell.length_a   1.000
_cell.length_b   1.000
_cell.length_c   1.000
_cell.angle_alpha   90.00
_cell.angle_beta   90.00
_cell.angle_gamma   90.00
#
_symmetry.space_group_name_H-M   'P 1'
#
loop_
_entity.id
_entity.type
_entity.pdbx_description
1 polymer ?
#
loop_
_entity_poly.entity_id
_entity_poly.type
_entity_poly.pdbx_seq_one_letter_code
_entity_poly.pdbx_strand_id
1 'polypeptide(L)'
;MKRPPLKAVMGALCLLLAALLCCAPALADASAWLNTDIVGTVTADTPEARPQDDFNLAMNRENILNLEIPDGYTGIGGLFNVRYAVDQRHLDAILDQSLTGHDADLVYQYYDMLMDWDTRNALGVEPAMPYVNAMRAIDSLEEMTAWFADPDRGGLSAFEGNGGCLFSYGAGISSDDPTARVLSLYPMPLSLGDPAEYSELSENGKNFKARMTARWSTVLGHLGFSEEEATQMIDNTFAFEALMAARQLDLEARQDPANLSSFWNPTDLAGVEEICGAFPVGEILKGWGADQANLYNVRQPEYMKALADLYTEENLDLMRDWLTVLTVSAWPGYLDKATRDDTNAAEDAVLGVQGVEPDETLAMQHVYNDLPIPADNVYIA
;
A
#
# COMPACT_ATOMS: atom_id res chain seq x y z
N MET A 1 -53.48 -8.40 17.22
CA MET A 1 -52.05 -8.22 17.60
C MET A 1 -52.01 -7.27 18.80
N LYS A 2 -51.56 -7.75 19.96
CA LYS A 2 -51.42 -6.92 21.18
C LYS A 2 -50.15 -6.08 21.05
N ARG A 3 -50.24 -4.75 21.18
CA ARG A 3 -49.09 -3.86 21.24
C ARG A 3 -48.24 -4.18 22.50
N PRO A 4 -46.91 -4.27 22.36
CA PRO A 4 -46.06 -4.50 23.54
C PRO A 4 -46.18 -3.33 24.52
N PRO A 5 -46.08 -3.56 25.82
CA PRO A 5 -46.19 -2.52 26.81
C PRO A 5 -45.06 -1.51 26.69
N LEU A 6 -45.40 -0.22 26.79
CA LEU A 6 -44.48 0.92 26.62
C LEU A 6 -43.18 0.80 27.42
N LYS A 7 -43.20 0.15 28.58
CA LYS A 7 -42.04 -0.15 29.42
C LYS A 7 -41.05 -1.13 28.78
N ALA A 8 -41.53 -2.07 27.95
CA ALA A 8 -40.65 -3.01 27.23
C ALA A 8 -39.95 -2.34 26.04
N VAL A 9 -40.64 -1.40 25.37
CA VAL A 9 -40.04 -0.60 24.28
C VAL A 9 -39.00 0.40 24.79
N MET A 10 -39.28 1.04 25.94
CA MET A 10 -38.31 1.92 26.60
C MET A 10 -37.09 1.15 27.13
N GLY A 11 -37.28 -0.04 27.67
CA GLY A 11 -36.17 -0.89 28.13
C GLY A 11 -35.27 -1.34 26.99
N ALA A 12 -35.82 -1.69 25.82
CA ALA A 12 -35.07 -2.06 24.62
C ALA A 12 -34.33 -0.85 24.03
N LEU A 13 -34.92 0.36 24.04
CA LEU A 13 -34.29 1.58 23.59
C LEU A 13 -33.13 2.02 24.51
N CYS A 14 -33.28 1.85 25.82
CA CYS A 14 -32.19 2.11 26.78
C CYS A 14 -31.03 1.12 26.66
N LEU A 15 -31.30 -0.16 26.35
CA LEU A 15 -30.27 -1.16 26.11
C LEU A 15 -29.53 -0.90 24.79
N LEU A 16 -30.23 -0.46 23.74
CA LEU A 16 -29.60 -0.04 22.47
C LEU A 16 -28.76 1.22 22.63
N LEU A 17 -29.22 2.22 23.38
CA LEU A 17 -28.44 3.41 23.71
C LEU A 17 -27.24 3.09 24.62
N ALA A 18 -27.36 2.16 25.55
CA ALA A 18 -26.24 1.72 26.38
C ALA A 18 -25.21 0.91 25.58
N ALA A 19 -25.64 0.10 24.59
CA ALA A 19 -24.73 -0.61 23.68
C ALA A 19 -24.00 0.36 22.74
N LEU A 20 -24.66 1.39 22.22
CA LEU A 20 -24.05 2.45 21.44
C LEU A 20 -23.08 3.33 22.25
N LEU A 21 -23.36 3.56 23.55
CA LEU A 21 -22.48 4.28 24.46
C LEU A 21 -21.27 3.43 24.93
N CYS A 22 -21.39 2.11 24.94
CA CYS A 22 -20.26 1.21 25.24
C CYS A 22 -19.30 1.01 24.05
N CYS A 23 -19.75 1.29 22.81
CA CYS A 23 -18.87 1.33 21.63
C CYS A 23 -18.17 2.68 21.44
N ALA A 24 -18.62 3.74 22.11
CA ALA A 24 -18.01 5.07 22.04
C ALA A 24 -16.58 5.19 22.60
N PRO A 25 -16.11 4.41 23.61
CA PRO A 25 -14.73 4.51 24.05
C PRO A 25 -13.70 3.99 23.05
N ALA A 26 -14.09 3.06 22.16
CA ALA A 26 -13.16 2.55 21.14
C ALA A 26 -12.89 3.53 20.00
N LEU A 27 -13.82 4.48 19.77
CA LEU A 27 -13.64 5.56 18.78
C LEU A 27 -12.98 6.81 19.36
N ALA A 28 -13.06 7.00 20.70
CA ALA A 28 -12.44 8.15 21.35
C ALA A 28 -10.92 8.02 21.53
N ASP A 29 -10.38 6.79 21.45
CA ASP A 29 -8.95 6.54 21.61
C ASP A 29 -8.18 6.62 20.28
N ALA A 30 -8.88 6.58 19.15
CA ALA A 30 -8.24 6.72 17.84
C ALA A 30 -7.59 8.11 17.64
N SER A 31 -8.12 9.16 18.28
CA SER A 31 -7.52 10.50 18.26
C SER A 31 -6.25 10.64 19.11
N ALA A 32 -5.97 9.69 20.00
CA ALA A 32 -4.73 9.65 20.78
C ALA A 32 -3.49 9.29 19.93
N TRP A 33 -3.70 8.71 18.76
CA TRP A 33 -2.64 8.23 17.86
C TRP A 33 -1.99 9.33 17.01
N LEU A 34 -2.68 10.45 16.80
CA LEU A 34 -2.12 11.64 16.17
C LEU A 34 -1.15 12.38 17.13
N ASN A 35 -1.14 12.00 18.38
CA ASN A 35 -0.15 12.40 19.37
C ASN A 35 1.05 11.46 19.32
N THR A 36 1.79 11.47 18.24
CA THR A 36 3.14 10.95 18.31
C THR A 36 3.91 11.81 19.30
N ASP A 37 4.70 11.19 20.16
CA ASP A 37 5.58 11.83 21.17
C ASP A 37 6.57 12.87 20.59
N ILE A 38 6.51 13.14 19.29
CA ILE A 38 7.39 14.06 18.56
C ILE A 38 6.84 15.48 18.50
N VAL A 39 5.51 15.66 18.49
CA VAL A 39 4.89 16.98 18.58
C VAL A 39 3.62 16.85 19.41
N GLY A 40 3.70 17.10 20.69
CA GLY A 40 2.53 17.19 21.55
C GLY A 40 1.48 18.10 20.91
N THR A 41 0.19 17.85 21.15
CA THR A 41 -0.88 18.69 20.62
C THR A 41 -0.64 20.13 21.05
N VAL A 42 -0.28 21.00 20.10
CA VAL A 42 -0.11 22.43 20.36
C VAL A 42 -1.48 23.04 20.42
N THR A 43 -1.82 23.62 21.56
CA THR A 43 -3.09 24.33 21.80
C THR A 43 -2.81 25.80 22.18
N ALA A 44 -3.84 26.61 22.26
CA ALA A 44 -3.72 27.99 22.75
C ALA A 44 -3.07 28.06 24.15
N ASP A 45 -3.30 27.02 24.96
CA ASP A 45 -2.75 26.92 26.33
C ASP A 45 -1.33 26.34 26.38
N THR A 46 -0.79 25.87 25.26
CA THR A 46 0.59 25.39 25.18
C THR A 46 1.56 26.53 25.45
N PRO A 47 2.46 26.44 26.45
CA PRO A 47 3.40 27.50 26.76
C PRO A 47 4.29 27.87 25.57
N GLU A 48 4.73 29.11 25.48
CA GLU A 48 5.75 29.51 24.51
C GLU A 48 7.05 28.77 24.81
N ALA A 49 7.64 28.19 23.77
CA ALA A 49 8.95 27.53 23.86
C ALA A 49 10.07 28.54 23.56
N ARG A 50 11.23 28.35 24.22
CA ARG A 50 12.42 29.08 23.82
C ARG A 50 13.08 28.35 22.65
N PRO A 51 13.69 29.07 21.68
CA PRO A 51 14.30 28.44 20.50
C PRO A 51 15.33 27.34 20.80
N GLN A 52 15.99 27.42 21.96
CA GLN A 52 16.97 26.44 22.40
C GLN A 52 16.35 25.17 23.02
N ASP A 53 15.07 25.23 23.41
CA ASP A 53 14.37 24.10 24.03
C ASP A 53 13.52 23.35 22.97
N ASP A 54 12.78 24.11 22.16
CA ASP A 54 12.03 23.62 21.00
C ASP A 54 11.99 24.70 19.92
N PHE A 55 12.89 24.57 18.95
CA PHE A 55 13.01 25.56 17.87
C PHE A 55 11.77 25.60 16.97
N ASN A 56 11.18 24.43 16.69
CA ASN A 56 10.01 24.37 15.82
C ASN A 56 8.80 25.06 16.46
N LEU A 57 8.50 24.74 17.72
CA LEU A 57 7.41 25.38 18.45
C LEU A 57 7.65 26.89 18.63
N ALA A 58 8.87 27.29 18.97
CA ALA A 58 9.22 28.70 19.16
C ALA A 58 9.02 29.54 17.90
N MET A 59 9.33 28.98 16.73
CA MET A 59 9.26 29.72 15.45
C MET A 59 7.91 29.56 14.72
N ASN A 60 7.21 28.48 14.93
CA ASN A 60 6.03 28.14 14.13
C ASN A 60 4.72 28.05 14.94
N ARG A 61 4.75 28.33 16.26
CA ARG A 61 3.58 28.19 17.14
C ARG A 61 2.31 28.85 16.58
N GLU A 62 2.42 30.08 16.12
CA GLU A 62 1.28 30.83 15.59
C GLU A 62 0.73 30.19 14.31
N ASN A 63 1.62 29.72 13.44
CA ASN A 63 1.23 28.98 12.24
C ASN A 63 0.56 27.65 12.60
N ILE A 64 1.15 26.88 13.53
CA ILE A 64 0.60 25.58 13.96
C ILE A 64 -0.81 25.75 14.54
N LEU A 65 -1.05 26.79 15.34
CA LEU A 65 -2.36 27.06 15.95
C LEU A 65 -3.45 27.49 14.93
N ASN A 66 -3.05 28.05 13.80
CA ASN A 66 -3.96 28.58 12.78
C ASN A 66 -4.06 27.69 11.54
N LEU A 67 -3.30 26.59 11.47
CA LEU A 67 -3.38 25.64 10.36
C LEU A 67 -4.60 24.74 10.52
N GLU A 68 -5.38 24.64 9.46
CA GLU A 68 -6.44 23.65 9.31
C GLU A 68 -5.95 22.55 8.38
N ILE A 69 -6.05 21.29 8.81
CA ILE A 69 -5.73 20.14 7.96
C ILE A 69 -6.88 20.00 6.96
N PRO A 70 -6.61 20.01 5.64
CA PRO A 70 -7.67 19.83 4.65
C PRO A 70 -8.34 18.47 4.79
N ASP A 71 -9.58 18.36 4.38
CA ASP A 71 -10.34 17.11 4.36
C ASP A 71 -9.58 16.03 3.58
N GLY A 72 -9.52 14.81 4.13
CA GLY A 72 -8.81 13.69 3.53
C GLY A 72 -7.29 13.66 3.77
N TYR A 73 -6.72 14.66 4.44
CA TYR A 73 -5.29 14.70 4.73
C TYR A 73 -4.97 14.33 6.18
N THR A 74 -3.82 13.69 6.38
CA THR A 74 -3.33 13.28 7.72
C THR A 74 -2.53 14.39 8.41
N GLY A 75 -2.18 15.46 7.70
CA GLY A 75 -1.35 16.54 8.24
C GLY A 75 -1.16 17.69 7.28
N ILE A 76 -0.62 18.79 7.79
CA ILE A 76 -0.31 20.00 7.03
C ILE A 76 0.97 20.62 7.57
N GLY A 77 1.65 21.42 6.74
CA GLY A 77 2.87 22.16 7.10
C GLY A 77 4.10 21.66 6.35
N GLY A 78 5.16 22.48 6.28
CA GLY A 78 6.41 22.14 5.62
C GLY A 78 6.22 21.63 4.18
N LEU A 79 6.70 20.44 3.90
CA LEU A 79 6.62 19.82 2.58
C LEU A 79 5.19 19.46 2.16
N PHE A 80 4.27 19.22 3.10
CA PHE A 80 2.87 18.93 2.78
C PHE A 80 2.18 20.11 2.09
N ASN A 81 2.48 21.35 2.52
CA ASN A 81 1.93 22.54 1.86
C ASN A 81 2.42 22.67 0.41
N VAL A 82 3.69 22.31 0.17
CA VAL A 82 4.25 22.31 -1.19
C VAL A 82 3.57 21.23 -2.03
N ARG A 83 3.44 20.02 -1.50
CA ARG A 83 2.74 18.92 -2.17
C ARG A 83 1.31 19.32 -2.52
N TYR A 84 0.55 19.79 -1.54
CA TYR A 84 -0.84 20.25 -1.76
C TYR A 84 -0.94 21.29 -2.86
N ALA A 85 -0.04 22.30 -2.85
CA ALA A 85 -0.03 23.33 -3.89
C ALA A 85 0.38 22.80 -5.28
N VAL A 86 1.21 21.76 -5.32
CA VAL A 86 1.59 21.08 -6.57
C VAL A 86 0.42 20.23 -7.06
N ASP A 87 -0.23 19.47 -6.20
CA ASP A 87 -1.40 18.64 -6.53
C ASP A 87 -2.52 19.49 -7.13
N GLN A 88 -2.78 20.69 -6.58
CA GLN A 88 -3.74 21.62 -7.17
C GLN A 88 -3.35 22.08 -8.58
N ARG A 89 -2.07 22.33 -8.83
CA ARG A 89 -1.61 22.71 -10.18
C ARG A 89 -1.67 21.55 -11.16
N HIS A 90 -1.39 20.33 -10.70
CA HIS A 90 -1.55 19.13 -11.49
C HIS A 90 -3.01 18.95 -11.90
N LEU A 91 -3.93 19.11 -10.94
CA LEU A 91 -5.36 19.05 -11.21
C LEU A 91 -5.80 20.14 -12.19
N ASP A 92 -5.38 21.39 -11.97
CA ASP A 92 -5.69 22.49 -12.87
C ASP A 92 -5.23 22.22 -14.31
N ALA A 93 -4.01 21.64 -14.49
CA ALA A 93 -3.47 21.30 -15.80
C ALA A 93 -4.28 20.19 -16.51
N ILE A 94 -4.78 19.19 -15.75
CA ILE A 94 -5.64 18.15 -16.31
C ILE A 94 -7.01 18.71 -16.68
N LEU A 95 -7.60 19.57 -15.85
CA LEU A 95 -8.94 20.14 -16.05
C LEU A 95 -8.98 21.18 -17.17
N ASP A 96 -7.88 21.87 -17.47
CA ASP A 96 -7.81 22.84 -18.57
C ASP A 96 -8.07 22.21 -19.94
N GLN A 97 -7.63 20.97 -20.17
CA GLN A 97 -7.82 20.20 -21.41
C GLN A 97 -7.54 20.99 -22.71
N SER A 98 -6.75 22.05 -22.63
CA SER A 98 -6.44 22.91 -23.80
C SER A 98 -5.30 22.40 -24.66
N LEU A 99 -4.48 21.49 -24.12
CA LEU A 99 -3.37 20.89 -24.84
C LEU A 99 -3.84 19.80 -25.80
N THR A 100 -3.09 19.57 -26.86
CA THR A 100 -3.37 18.54 -27.86
C THR A 100 -2.13 17.69 -28.12
N GLY A 101 -2.31 16.45 -28.46
CA GLY A 101 -1.25 15.49 -28.77
C GLY A 101 -1.38 14.22 -27.95
N HIS A 102 -0.52 13.26 -28.24
CA HIS A 102 -0.66 11.90 -27.71
C HIS A 102 -0.69 11.85 -26.17
N ASP A 103 0.21 12.55 -25.50
CA ASP A 103 0.28 12.55 -24.03
C ASP A 103 -0.93 13.23 -23.40
N ALA A 104 -1.36 14.36 -23.98
CA ALA A 104 -2.57 15.07 -23.52
C ALA A 104 -3.81 14.20 -23.73
N ASP A 105 -3.96 13.57 -24.91
CA ASP A 105 -5.09 12.67 -25.19
C ASP A 105 -5.14 11.49 -24.22
N LEU A 106 -4.00 10.88 -23.87
CA LEU A 106 -3.93 9.80 -22.88
C LEU A 106 -4.35 10.26 -21.49
N VAL A 107 -3.79 11.38 -21.01
CA VAL A 107 -4.06 11.93 -19.68
C VAL A 107 -5.53 12.28 -19.52
N TYR A 108 -6.10 12.99 -20.49
CA TYR A 108 -7.50 13.44 -20.41
C TYR A 108 -8.49 12.26 -20.51
N GLN A 109 -8.26 11.32 -21.44
CA GLN A 109 -9.10 10.14 -21.55
C GLN A 109 -9.05 9.26 -20.30
N TYR A 110 -7.86 9.10 -19.70
CA TYR A 110 -7.71 8.31 -18.49
C TYR A 110 -8.39 8.98 -17.30
N TYR A 111 -8.21 10.31 -17.13
CA TYR A 111 -8.91 11.08 -16.11
C TYR A 111 -10.45 10.98 -16.27
N ASP A 112 -10.96 11.19 -17.48
CA ASP A 112 -12.39 11.09 -17.76
C ASP A 112 -12.95 9.68 -17.46
N MET A 113 -12.17 8.63 -17.77
CA MET A 113 -12.53 7.25 -17.44
C MET A 113 -12.57 7.03 -15.91
N LEU A 114 -11.63 7.58 -15.16
CA LEU A 114 -11.63 7.49 -13.69
C LEU A 114 -12.81 8.23 -13.06
N MET A 115 -13.29 9.30 -13.69
CA MET A 115 -14.44 10.10 -13.26
C MET A 115 -15.78 9.60 -13.78
N ASP A 116 -15.84 8.60 -14.69
CA ASP A 116 -17.07 8.02 -15.20
C ASP A 116 -17.72 7.07 -14.18
N TRP A 117 -18.24 7.66 -13.10
CA TRP A 117 -18.90 6.92 -12.03
C TRP A 117 -20.15 6.17 -12.47
N ASP A 118 -20.84 6.62 -13.52
CA ASP A 118 -22.02 5.92 -14.04
C ASP A 118 -21.63 4.56 -14.60
N THR A 119 -20.61 4.50 -15.44
CA THR A 119 -20.10 3.24 -16.00
C THR A 119 -19.45 2.39 -14.92
N ARG A 120 -18.60 2.97 -14.06
CA ARG A 120 -17.89 2.24 -13.01
C ARG A 120 -18.85 1.61 -12.00
N ASN A 121 -19.87 2.35 -11.54
CA ASN A 121 -20.90 1.83 -10.63
C ASN A 121 -21.77 0.76 -11.29
N ALA A 122 -22.02 0.85 -12.61
CA ALA A 122 -22.76 -0.18 -13.33
C ALA A 122 -21.98 -1.50 -13.46
N LEU A 123 -20.64 -1.42 -13.55
CA LEU A 123 -19.75 -2.58 -13.61
C LEU A 123 -19.48 -3.18 -12.20
N GLY A 124 -19.47 -2.34 -11.15
CA GLY A 124 -19.18 -2.77 -9.79
C GLY A 124 -17.78 -3.41 -9.68
N VAL A 125 -17.71 -4.54 -9.01
CA VAL A 125 -16.46 -5.32 -8.84
C VAL A 125 -16.25 -6.36 -9.96
N GLU A 126 -17.17 -6.48 -10.92
CA GLU A 126 -17.08 -7.49 -11.98
C GLU A 126 -15.75 -7.50 -12.76
N PRO A 127 -15.12 -6.36 -13.07
CA PRO A 127 -13.82 -6.34 -13.75
C PRO A 127 -12.68 -7.03 -12.98
N ALA A 128 -12.76 -7.05 -11.65
CA ALA A 128 -11.76 -7.69 -10.80
C ALA A 128 -11.92 -9.23 -10.72
N MET A 129 -13.15 -9.74 -10.88
CA MET A 129 -13.48 -11.14 -10.60
C MET A 129 -12.73 -12.17 -11.44
N PRO A 130 -12.42 -11.96 -12.73
CA PRO A 130 -11.59 -12.90 -13.50
C PRO A 130 -10.21 -13.13 -12.88
N TYR A 131 -9.59 -12.08 -12.36
CA TYR A 131 -8.28 -12.16 -11.71
C TYR A 131 -8.36 -12.81 -10.33
N VAL A 132 -9.35 -12.43 -9.52
CA VAL A 132 -9.64 -13.06 -8.22
C VAL A 132 -9.82 -14.57 -8.38
N ASN A 133 -10.67 -14.98 -9.34
CA ASN A 133 -10.95 -16.39 -9.61
C ASN A 133 -9.69 -17.13 -10.08
N ALA A 134 -8.86 -16.50 -10.92
CA ALA A 134 -7.63 -17.10 -11.41
C ALA A 134 -6.59 -17.29 -10.28
N MET A 135 -6.42 -16.30 -9.38
CA MET A 135 -5.55 -16.44 -8.22
C MET A 135 -6.02 -17.54 -7.28
N ARG A 136 -7.32 -17.59 -7.00
CA ARG A 136 -7.91 -18.62 -6.13
C ARG A 136 -7.85 -20.03 -6.72
N ALA A 137 -7.75 -20.16 -8.03
CA ALA A 137 -7.65 -21.43 -8.72
C ALA A 137 -6.22 -22.02 -8.74
N ILE A 138 -5.21 -21.27 -8.32
CA ILE A 138 -3.83 -21.73 -8.23
C ILE A 138 -3.77 -22.88 -7.21
N ASP A 139 -3.44 -24.09 -7.66
CA ASP A 139 -3.39 -25.29 -6.81
C ASP A 139 -2.03 -26.02 -6.85
N SER A 140 -1.03 -25.45 -7.53
CA SER A 140 0.32 -26.00 -7.65
C SER A 140 1.39 -24.92 -7.73
N LEU A 141 2.63 -25.27 -7.40
CA LEU A 141 3.78 -24.37 -7.57
C LEU A 141 4.05 -24.06 -9.05
N GLU A 142 3.71 -24.95 -9.96
CA GLU A 142 3.82 -24.70 -11.41
C GLU A 142 2.88 -23.54 -11.83
N GLU A 143 1.63 -23.59 -11.40
CA GLU A 143 0.67 -22.50 -11.68
C GLU A 143 1.05 -21.20 -10.97
N MET A 144 1.56 -21.26 -9.75
CA MET A 144 2.09 -20.09 -9.04
C MET A 144 3.30 -19.50 -9.79
N THR A 145 4.21 -20.34 -10.29
CA THR A 145 5.32 -19.87 -11.13
C THR A 145 4.82 -19.20 -12.41
N ALA A 146 3.85 -19.83 -13.08
CA ALA A 146 3.25 -19.26 -14.29
C ALA A 146 2.59 -17.90 -14.02
N TRP A 147 1.93 -17.74 -12.86
CA TRP A 147 1.38 -16.46 -12.43
C TRP A 147 2.49 -15.41 -12.24
N PHE A 148 3.53 -15.74 -11.48
CA PHE A 148 4.65 -14.82 -11.23
C PHE A 148 5.40 -14.43 -12.51
N ALA A 149 5.54 -15.34 -13.44
CA ALA A 149 6.24 -15.13 -14.70
C ALA A 149 5.42 -14.34 -15.74
N ASP A 150 4.13 -14.17 -15.53
CA ASP A 150 3.25 -13.45 -16.48
C ASP A 150 3.45 -11.93 -16.34
N PRO A 151 4.01 -11.23 -17.35
CA PRO A 151 4.28 -9.81 -17.26
C PRO A 151 3.01 -8.96 -17.20
N ASP A 152 1.89 -9.46 -17.74
CA ASP A 152 0.61 -8.75 -17.74
C ASP A 152 -0.06 -8.75 -16.34
N ARG A 153 0.41 -9.62 -15.44
CA ARG A 153 -0.06 -9.71 -14.06
C ARG A 153 0.82 -8.96 -13.07
N GLY A 154 2.03 -8.63 -13.47
CA GLY A 154 2.99 -7.87 -12.64
C GLY A 154 2.49 -6.50 -12.20
N GLY A 155 1.69 -5.83 -13.01
CA GLY A 155 1.08 -4.54 -12.69
C GLY A 155 -0.15 -4.61 -11.78
N LEU A 156 -0.62 -5.81 -11.43
CA LEU A 156 -1.80 -5.99 -10.56
C LEU A 156 -1.46 -5.94 -9.07
N SER A 157 -0.19 -6.01 -8.70
CA SER A 157 0.27 -5.95 -7.32
C SER A 157 0.19 -4.54 -6.74
N ALA A 158 -0.07 -4.43 -5.43
CA ALA A 158 -0.01 -3.18 -4.70
C ALA A 158 1.42 -2.59 -4.59
N PHE A 159 2.44 -3.39 -4.84
CA PHE A 159 3.84 -2.99 -4.77
C PHE A 159 4.34 -2.70 -6.18
N GLU A 160 4.55 -1.42 -6.48
CA GLU A 160 4.98 -0.92 -7.78
C GLU A 160 6.16 -1.72 -8.37
N GLY A 161 6.00 -2.18 -9.61
CA GLY A 161 7.06 -2.77 -10.42
C GLY A 161 7.50 -4.18 -10.04
N ASN A 162 6.80 -4.87 -9.12
CA ASN A 162 7.30 -6.09 -8.52
C ASN A 162 6.52 -7.36 -8.86
N GLY A 163 5.52 -7.26 -9.70
CA GLY A 163 4.84 -8.43 -10.24
C GLY A 163 4.11 -9.34 -9.26
N GLY A 164 3.92 -8.93 -8.00
CA GLY A 164 3.31 -9.80 -6.99
C GLY A 164 4.13 -11.06 -6.69
N CYS A 165 5.44 -11.04 -6.94
CA CYS A 165 6.37 -12.14 -6.69
C CYS A 165 7.03 -12.03 -5.32
N LEU A 166 7.75 -13.08 -4.90
CA LEU A 166 8.47 -13.12 -3.62
C LEU A 166 9.75 -12.28 -3.60
N PHE A 167 10.11 -11.63 -4.68
CA PHE A 167 11.21 -10.68 -4.78
C PHE A 167 10.83 -9.52 -5.70
N SER A 168 11.51 -8.41 -5.54
CA SER A 168 11.39 -7.26 -6.41
C SER A 168 12.66 -7.02 -7.22
N TYR A 169 12.58 -6.19 -8.27
CA TYR A 169 13.74 -5.87 -9.10
C TYR A 169 13.75 -4.38 -9.50
N GLY A 170 14.91 -3.91 -9.86
CA GLY A 170 15.06 -2.56 -10.38
C GLY A 170 16.33 -2.40 -11.21
N ALA A 171 16.22 -1.65 -12.31
CA ALA A 171 17.36 -1.31 -13.12
C ALA A 171 18.11 -0.10 -12.53
N GLY A 172 19.42 -0.18 -12.50
CA GLY A 172 20.27 0.87 -11.96
C GLY A 172 21.60 1.02 -12.68
N ILE A 173 22.49 1.76 -12.07
CA ILE A 173 23.89 1.92 -12.49
C ILE A 173 24.74 1.03 -11.58
N SER A 174 25.71 0.32 -12.17
CA SER A 174 26.65 -0.50 -11.41
C SER A 174 27.50 0.36 -10.45
N SER A 175 27.70 -0.14 -9.23
CA SER A 175 28.57 0.52 -8.25
C SER A 175 30.05 0.48 -8.65
N ASP A 176 30.44 -0.53 -9.44
CA ASP A 176 31.84 -0.72 -9.86
C ASP A 176 32.16 -0.02 -11.17
N ASP A 177 31.16 0.16 -12.04
CA ASP A 177 31.30 0.81 -13.34
C ASP A 177 30.10 1.71 -13.63
N PRO A 178 30.24 3.05 -13.54
CA PRO A 178 29.13 3.97 -13.76
C PRO A 178 28.61 4.00 -15.21
N THR A 179 29.28 3.33 -16.14
CA THR A 179 28.82 3.18 -17.53
C THR A 179 27.99 1.91 -17.76
N ALA A 180 28.06 0.96 -16.83
CA ALA A 180 27.33 -0.31 -16.91
C ALA A 180 25.96 -0.20 -16.22
N ARG A 181 24.96 -0.89 -16.81
CA ARG A 181 23.64 -1.08 -16.21
C ARG A 181 23.62 -2.38 -15.44
N VAL A 182 22.90 -2.39 -14.34
CA VAL A 182 22.71 -3.55 -13.48
C VAL A 182 21.23 -3.74 -13.20
N LEU A 183 20.77 -4.99 -13.21
CA LEU A 183 19.46 -5.39 -12.70
C LEU A 183 19.63 -5.88 -11.26
N SER A 184 19.18 -5.09 -10.31
CA SER A 184 19.23 -5.47 -8.90
C SER A 184 17.97 -6.23 -8.50
N LEU A 185 18.16 -7.33 -7.78
CA LEU A 185 17.07 -8.11 -7.16
C LEU A 185 17.04 -7.79 -5.66
N TYR A 186 15.85 -7.56 -5.14
CA TYR A 186 15.62 -7.11 -3.75
C TYR A 186 14.67 -8.06 -3.04
N PRO A 187 14.76 -8.18 -1.70
CA PRO A 187 13.68 -8.75 -0.92
C PRO A 187 12.35 -8.04 -1.20
N MET A 188 11.26 -8.80 -1.20
CA MET A 188 9.91 -8.22 -1.32
C MET A 188 9.64 -7.29 -0.15
N PRO A 189 9.11 -6.08 -0.39
CA PRO A 189 8.62 -5.22 0.69
C PRO A 189 7.52 -5.91 1.50
N LEU A 190 7.46 -5.62 2.78
CA LEU A 190 6.49 -6.19 3.70
C LEU A 190 5.42 -5.17 4.07
N SER A 191 4.20 -5.62 4.30
CA SER A 191 3.05 -4.74 4.59
C SER A 191 3.24 -3.90 5.87
N LEU A 192 3.98 -4.42 6.87
CA LEU A 192 4.30 -3.67 8.09
C LEU A 192 5.60 -2.83 7.96
N GLY A 193 6.24 -2.84 6.78
CA GLY A 193 7.40 -2.02 6.45
C GLY A 193 8.73 -2.55 6.98
N ASP A 194 8.84 -2.85 8.27
CA ASP A 194 10.06 -3.38 8.88
C ASP A 194 9.90 -4.87 9.25
N PRO A 195 10.84 -5.75 8.87
CA PRO A 195 10.87 -7.14 9.32
C PRO A 195 10.75 -7.31 10.85
N ALA A 196 11.30 -6.40 11.64
CA ALA A 196 11.22 -6.44 13.10
C ALA A 196 9.77 -6.44 13.63
N GLU A 197 8.84 -5.78 12.92
CA GLU A 197 7.43 -5.70 13.30
C GLU A 197 6.71 -7.07 13.25
N TYR A 198 7.26 -8.06 12.55
CA TYR A 198 6.70 -9.43 12.52
C TYR A 198 7.15 -10.30 13.68
N SER A 199 8.18 -9.88 14.42
CA SER A 199 8.63 -10.57 15.64
C SER A 199 8.05 -9.92 16.90
N GLU A 200 8.02 -8.60 16.97
CA GLU A 200 7.48 -7.82 18.07
C GLU A 200 6.87 -6.51 17.53
N LEU A 201 5.54 -6.41 17.55
CA LEU A 201 4.84 -5.23 17.09
C LEU A 201 5.10 -4.02 17.99
N SER A 202 5.71 -3.00 17.42
CA SER A 202 5.73 -1.65 18.02
C SER A 202 4.31 -1.04 18.01
N GLU A 203 4.14 0.11 18.67
CA GLU A 203 2.86 0.84 18.57
C GLU A 203 2.58 1.26 17.11
N ASN A 204 3.61 1.66 16.36
CA ASN A 204 3.47 1.94 14.93
C ASN A 204 3.09 0.69 14.14
N GLY A 205 3.72 -0.44 14.40
CA GLY A 205 3.39 -1.71 13.75
C GLY A 205 1.95 -2.16 14.02
N LYS A 206 1.44 -1.97 15.25
CA LYS A 206 0.02 -2.23 15.57
C LYS A 206 -0.91 -1.35 14.74
N ASN A 207 -0.56 -0.08 14.55
CA ASN A 207 -1.35 0.84 13.72
C ASN A 207 -1.34 0.44 12.26
N PHE A 208 -0.16 0.15 11.71
CA PHE A 208 -0.04 -0.33 10.34
C PHE A 208 -0.86 -1.61 10.14
N LYS A 209 -0.75 -2.56 11.06
CA LYS A 209 -1.53 -3.80 11.00
C LYS A 209 -3.04 -3.54 11.05
N ALA A 210 -3.50 -2.70 11.95
CA ALA A 210 -4.91 -2.33 12.07
C ALA A 210 -5.42 -1.67 10.78
N ARG A 211 -4.64 -0.74 10.21
CA ARG A 211 -4.95 -0.06 8.95
C ARG A 211 -5.04 -1.03 7.78
N MET A 212 -4.04 -1.88 7.60
CA MET A 212 -4.05 -2.88 6.54
C MET A 212 -5.22 -3.86 6.70
N THR A 213 -5.49 -4.33 7.92
CA THR A 213 -6.61 -5.22 8.20
C THR A 213 -7.95 -4.57 7.85
N ALA A 214 -8.17 -3.31 8.24
CA ALA A 214 -9.40 -2.59 7.92
C ALA A 214 -9.59 -2.45 6.39
N ARG A 215 -8.54 -2.01 5.68
CA ARG A 215 -8.55 -1.89 4.22
C ARG A 215 -8.83 -3.22 3.53
N TRP A 216 -8.07 -4.26 3.87
CA TRP A 216 -8.17 -5.57 3.24
C TRP A 216 -9.51 -6.26 3.52
N SER A 217 -10.02 -6.20 4.76
CA SER A 217 -11.33 -6.76 5.10
C SER A 217 -12.44 -6.11 4.28
N THR A 218 -12.38 -4.80 4.09
CA THR A 218 -13.40 -4.05 3.35
C THR A 218 -13.38 -4.42 1.87
N VAL A 219 -12.21 -4.39 1.20
CA VAL A 219 -12.13 -4.74 -0.21
C VAL A 219 -12.50 -6.20 -0.48
N LEU A 220 -12.06 -7.13 0.38
CA LEU A 220 -12.43 -8.55 0.28
C LEU A 220 -13.95 -8.74 0.43
N GLY A 221 -14.59 -8.00 1.36
CA GLY A 221 -16.04 -8.01 1.52
C GLY A 221 -16.78 -7.56 0.26
N HIS A 222 -16.34 -6.48 -0.38
CA HIS A 222 -16.92 -6.03 -1.67
C HIS A 222 -16.72 -7.05 -2.79
N LEU A 223 -15.60 -7.80 -2.79
CA LEU A 223 -15.34 -8.88 -3.74
C LEU A 223 -16.11 -10.18 -3.45
N GLY A 224 -16.97 -10.19 -2.42
CA GLY A 224 -17.89 -11.27 -2.11
C GLY A 224 -17.35 -12.34 -1.17
N PHE A 225 -16.18 -12.13 -0.53
CA PHE A 225 -15.68 -13.01 0.52
C PHE A 225 -16.49 -12.79 1.81
N SER A 226 -16.78 -13.87 2.53
CA SER A 226 -17.35 -13.79 3.88
C SER A 226 -16.32 -13.18 4.86
N GLU A 227 -16.81 -12.67 5.99
CA GLU A 227 -15.95 -12.14 7.06
C GLU A 227 -14.95 -13.19 7.58
N GLU A 228 -15.37 -14.47 7.66
CA GLU A 228 -14.52 -15.58 8.09
C GLU A 228 -13.42 -15.85 7.06
N GLU A 229 -13.74 -15.91 5.76
CA GLU A 229 -12.77 -16.08 4.68
C GLU A 229 -11.79 -14.91 4.62
N ALA A 230 -12.27 -13.68 4.65
CA ALA A 230 -11.43 -12.48 4.64
C ALA A 230 -10.46 -12.47 5.83
N THR A 231 -10.94 -12.79 7.04
CA THR A 231 -10.10 -12.88 8.23
C THR A 231 -9.01 -13.93 8.07
N GLN A 232 -9.37 -15.13 7.59
CA GLN A 232 -8.39 -16.20 7.37
C GLN A 232 -7.33 -15.82 6.32
N MET A 233 -7.75 -15.20 5.21
CA MET A 233 -6.82 -14.75 4.16
C MET A 233 -5.87 -13.68 4.68
N ILE A 234 -6.34 -12.74 5.50
CA ILE A 234 -5.53 -11.70 6.12
C ILE A 234 -4.52 -12.31 7.11
N ASP A 235 -4.97 -13.23 7.95
CA ASP A 235 -4.10 -13.93 8.90
C ASP A 235 -3.02 -14.74 8.16
N ASN A 236 -3.38 -15.43 7.09
CA ASN A 236 -2.45 -16.17 6.23
C ASN A 236 -1.45 -15.22 5.56
N THR A 237 -1.89 -14.05 5.13
CA THR A 237 -1.01 -13.01 4.55
C THR A 237 0.06 -12.58 5.55
N PHE A 238 -0.32 -12.18 6.76
CA PHE A 238 0.66 -11.81 7.78
C PHE A 238 1.53 -13.00 8.23
N ALA A 239 0.99 -14.21 8.27
CA ALA A 239 1.76 -15.41 8.58
C ALA A 239 2.83 -15.68 7.51
N PHE A 240 2.49 -15.55 6.22
CA PHE A 240 3.46 -15.73 5.14
C PHE A 240 4.52 -14.61 5.14
N GLU A 241 4.10 -13.36 5.33
CA GLU A 241 5.03 -12.24 5.46
C GLU A 241 5.97 -12.39 6.68
N ALA A 242 5.52 -12.99 7.77
CA ALA A 242 6.38 -13.31 8.91
C ALA A 242 7.49 -14.34 8.55
N LEU A 243 7.19 -15.31 7.69
CA LEU A 243 8.20 -16.21 7.16
C LEU A 243 9.24 -15.51 6.30
N MET A 244 8.81 -14.55 5.47
CA MET A 244 9.70 -13.71 4.66
C MET A 244 10.51 -12.75 5.54
N ALA A 245 9.86 -12.09 6.51
CA ALA A 245 10.49 -11.14 7.44
C ALA A 245 11.65 -11.78 8.22
N ALA A 246 11.48 -13.02 8.68
CA ALA A 246 12.50 -13.77 9.39
C ALA A 246 13.79 -14.01 8.57
N ARG A 247 13.79 -13.70 7.28
CA ARG A 247 14.92 -13.88 6.34
C ARG A 247 15.46 -12.56 5.79
N GLN A 248 14.81 -11.44 6.13
CA GLN A 248 15.24 -10.10 5.70
C GLN A 248 16.03 -9.41 6.79
N LEU A 249 16.93 -8.52 6.41
CA LEU A 249 17.53 -7.58 7.33
C LEU A 249 16.50 -6.52 7.71
N ASP A 250 16.30 -6.30 9.00
CA ASP A 250 15.49 -5.19 9.52
C ASP A 250 16.14 -3.83 9.26
N LEU A 251 15.45 -2.75 9.59
CA LEU A 251 15.92 -1.39 9.31
C LEU A 251 17.23 -1.08 10.02
N GLU A 252 17.44 -1.53 11.26
CA GLU A 252 18.66 -1.33 12.02
C GLU A 252 19.83 -2.10 11.39
N ALA A 253 19.62 -3.39 11.08
CA ALA A 253 20.64 -4.22 10.43
C ALA A 253 21.01 -3.68 9.03
N ARG A 254 20.07 -3.11 8.28
CA ARG A 254 20.35 -2.47 6.97
C ARG A 254 21.25 -1.25 7.08
N GLN A 255 21.25 -0.56 8.22
CA GLN A 255 22.10 0.61 8.46
C GLN A 255 23.46 0.25 9.06
N ASP A 256 23.64 -0.97 9.55
CA ASP A 256 24.92 -1.43 10.10
C ASP A 256 25.99 -1.53 9.00
N PRO A 257 27.13 -0.80 9.12
CA PRO A 257 28.24 -0.91 8.18
C PRO A 257 28.75 -2.34 7.94
N ALA A 258 28.59 -3.24 8.90
CA ALA A 258 28.98 -4.64 8.77
C ALA A 258 28.17 -5.37 7.69
N ASN A 259 26.94 -4.91 7.43
CA ASN A 259 26.03 -5.52 6.47
C ASN A 259 26.06 -4.86 5.07
N LEU A 260 26.86 -3.80 4.87
CA LEU A 260 26.91 -3.09 3.58
C LEU A 260 27.32 -4.00 2.42
N SER A 261 28.18 -5.00 2.69
CA SER A 261 28.57 -5.99 1.66
C SER A 261 27.41 -6.86 1.18
N SER A 262 26.31 -6.98 1.94
CA SER A 262 25.12 -7.74 1.52
C SER A 262 24.30 -7.04 0.45
N PHE A 263 24.58 -5.77 0.14
CA PHE A 263 23.83 -4.99 -0.84
C PHE A 263 24.49 -4.92 -2.22
N TRP A 264 25.72 -5.38 -2.36
CA TRP A 264 26.42 -5.42 -3.64
C TRP A 264 27.05 -6.79 -3.89
N ASN A 265 26.34 -7.63 -4.62
CA ASN A 265 26.74 -9.00 -4.96
C ASN A 265 26.51 -9.20 -6.46
N PRO A 266 27.41 -8.63 -7.30
CA PRO A 266 27.28 -8.71 -8.74
C PRO A 266 27.51 -10.13 -9.25
N THR A 267 26.65 -10.57 -10.17
CA THR A 267 26.72 -11.90 -10.78
C THR A 267 26.04 -11.91 -12.15
N ASP A 268 26.08 -13.04 -12.86
CA ASP A 268 25.30 -13.35 -14.05
C ASP A 268 24.00 -14.09 -13.69
N LEU A 269 23.17 -14.43 -14.68
CA LEU A 269 21.92 -15.15 -14.47
C LEU A 269 22.15 -16.51 -13.80
N ALA A 270 23.20 -17.23 -14.22
CA ALA A 270 23.51 -18.54 -13.63
C ALA A 270 23.84 -18.43 -12.14
N GLY A 271 24.55 -17.38 -11.72
CA GLY A 271 24.80 -17.11 -10.32
C GLY A 271 23.56 -16.71 -9.54
N VAL A 272 22.60 -16.00 -10.16
CA VAL A 272 21.29 -15.73 -9.55
C VAL A 272 20.55 -17.05 -9.31
N GLU A 273 20.49 -17.95 -10.30
CA GLU A 273 19.85 -19.27 -10.19
C GLU A 273 20.53 -20.14 -9.14
N GLU A 274 21.87 -20.11 -9.05
CA GLU A 274 22.63 -20.82 -8.02
C GLU A 274 22.26 -20.33 -6.60
N ILE A 275 22.15 -19.02 -6.42
CA ILE A 275 21.77 -18.41 -5.13
C ILE A 275 20.34 -18.81 -4.74
N CYS A 276 19.39 -18.73 -5.68
CA CYS A 276 17.97 -18.99 -5.42
C CYS A 276 17.64 -20.50 -5.32
N GLY A 277 18.54 -21.38 -5.77
CA GLY A 277 18.39 -22.82 -5.65
C GLY A 277 17.15 -23.35 -6.37
N ALA A 278 16.23 -23.99 -5.63
CA ALA A 278 15.03 -24.59 -6.20
C ALA A 278 13.92 -23.55 -6.54
N PHE A 279 14.06 -22.30 -6.14
CA PHE A 279 13.10 -21.25 -6.52
C PHE A 279 13.26 -20.90 -8.01
N PRO A 280 12.18 -20.87 -8.83
CA PRO A 280 12.24 -20.79 -10.29
C PRO A 280 12.54 -19.35 -10.80
N VAL A 281 13.55 -18.69 -10.23
CA VAL A 281 13.89 -17.30 -10.53
C VAL A 281 14.20 -17.07 -12.01
N GLY A 282 14.89 -17.99 -12.67
CA GLY A 282 15.24 -17.89 -14.09
C GLY A 282 14.01 -17.92 -14.99
N GLU A 283 13.01 -18.75 -14.69
CA GLU A 283 11.73 -18.79 -15.41
C GLU A 283 10.94 -17.51 -15.24
N ILE A 284 10.87 -16.99 -14.01
CA ILE A 284 10.18 -15.73 -13.70
C ILE A 284 10.85 -14.55 -14.41
N LEU A 285 12.18 -14.41 -14.32
CA LEU A 285 12.93 -13.36 -15.00
C LEU A 285 12.78 -13.44 -16.53
N LYS A 286 12.73 -14.64 -17.08
CA LYS A 286 12.47 -14.84 -18.51
C LYS A 286 11.07 -14.39 -18.91
N GLY A 287 10.06 -14.70 -18.11
CA GLY A 287 8.70 -14.23 -18.32
C GLY A 287 8.61 -12.72 -18.38
N TRP A 288 9.37 -12.02 -17.56
CA TRP A 288 9.46 -10.55 -17.55
C TRP A 288 10.39 -9.98 -18.62
N GLY A 289 11.06 -10.80 -19.43
CA GLY A 289 12.08 -10.36 -20.39
C GLY A 289 13.34 -9.81 -19.72
N ALA A 290 13.57 -10.14 -18.48
CA ALA A 290 14.66 -9.67 -17.62
C ALA A 290 15.85 -10.65 -17.57
N ASP A 291 15.76 -11.79 -18.27
CA ASP A 291 16.80 -12.83 -18.35
C ASP A 291 17.98 -12.47 -19.27
N GLN A 292 17.90 -11.33 -19.99
CA GLN A 292 18.91 -10.87 -20.91
C GLN A 292 19.82 -9.77 -20.32
N ALA A 293 19.74 -9.51 -19.02
CA ALA A 293 20.62 -8.54 -18.37
C ALA A 293 22.07 -9.08 -18.35
N ASN A 294 23.03 -8.20 -18.67
CA ASN A 294 24.46 -8.57 -18.67
C ASN A 294 25.04 -8.65 -17.25
N LEU A 295 24.38 -8.00 -16.29
CA LEU A 295 24.85 -7.92 -14.91
C LEU A 295 23.63 -7.88 -13.98
N TYR A 296 23.63 -8.76 -13.01
CA TYR A 296 22.68 -8.76 -11.90
C TYR A 296 23.39 -8.36 -10.62
N ASN A 297 22.64 -7.80 -9.68
CA ASN A 297 23.08 -7.60 -8.32
C ASN A 297 22.05 -8.22 -7.36
N VAL A 298 22.43 -9.23 -6.62
CA VAL A 298 21.56 -9.88 -5.65
C VAL A 298 21.72 -9.19 -4.30
N ARG A 299 20.75 -8.37 -3.92
CA ARG A 299 20.76 -7.71 -2.61
C ARG A 299 20.19 -8.65 -1.55
N GLN A 300 20.87 -8.74 -0.43
CA GLN A 300 20.56 -9.67 0.65
C GLN A 300 20.48 -11.13 0.13
N PRO A 301 21.61 -11.73 -0.30
CA PRO A 301 21.65 -13.08 -0.87
C PRO A 301 21.04 -14.15 0.04
N GLU A 302 21.13 -14.00 1.35
CA GLU A 302 20.54 -14.94 2.32
C GLU A 302 19.01 -14.96 2.24
N TYR A 303 18.36 -13.82 1.95
CA TYR A 303 16.93 -13.82 1.67
C TYR A 303 16.61 -14.55 0.36
N MET A 304 17.34 -14.23 -0.72
CA MET A 304 17.11 -14.86 -2.03
C MET A 304 17.33 -16.37 -1.98
N LYS A 305 18.32 -16.82 -1.21
CA LYS A 305 18.57 -18.25 -0.96
C LYS A 305 17.43 -18.91 -0.18
N ALA A 306 16.84 -18.18 0.78
CA ALA A 306 15.73 -18.71 1.58
C ALA A 306 14.42 -18.84 0.79
N LEU A 307 14.32 -18.25 -0.42
CA LEU A 307 13.14 -18.42 -1.27
C LEU A 307 12.86 -19.90 -1.61
N ALA A 308 13.91 -20.72 -1.74
CA ALA A 308 13.74 -22.17 -1.94
C ALA A 308 13.01 -22.87 -0.79
N ASP A 309 13.21 -22.39 0.45
CA ASP A 309 12.55 -22.94 1.64
C ASP A 309 11.13 -22.37 1.84
N LEU A 310 10.85 -21.18 1.28
CA LEU A 310 9.55 -20.54 1.34
C LEU A 310 8.60 -21.02 0.25
N TYR A 311 9.14 -21.27 -0.95
CA TYR A 311 8.40 -21.67 -2.15
C TYR A 311 8.18 -23.19 -2.16
N THR A 312 7.22 -23.66 -1.36
CA THR A 312 6.91 -25.07 -1.16
C THR A 312 5.41 -25.33 -1.24
N GLU A 313 5.02 -26.57 -1.54
CA GLU A 313 3.61 -26.97 -1.54
C GLU A 313 2.95 -26.77 -0.15
N GLU A 314 3.72 -26.89 0.93
CA GLU A 314 3.23 -26.66 2.30
C GLU A 314 2.79 -25.19 2.51
N ASN A 315 3.46 -24.25 1.84
CA ASN A 315 3.16 -22.83 1.94
C ASN A 315 2.22 -22.33 0.83
N LEU A 316 1.76 -23.21 -0.08
CA LEU A 316 1.01 -22.79 -1.26
C LEU A 316 -0.28 -22.02 -0.90
N ASP A 317 -1.02 -22.48 0.10
CA ASP A 317 -2.23 -21.80 0.56
C ASP A 317 -1.94 -20.40 1.13
N LEU A 318 -0.85 -20.27 1.91
CA LEU A 318 -0.40 -18.99 2.44
C LEU A 318 0.02 -18.04 1.32
N MET A 319 0.77 -18.53 0.33
CA MET A 319 1.21 -17.74 -0.82
C MET A 319 0.03 -17.27 -1.68
N ARG A 320 -0.96 -18.15 -1.90
CA ARG A 320 -2.16 -17.84 -2.67
C ARG A 320 -3.00 -16.74 -1.99
N ASP A 321 -3.20 -16.83 -0.69
CA ASP A 321 -3.95 -15.84 0.08
C ASP A 321 -3.17 -14.52 0.12
N TRP A 322 -1.86 -14.55 0.39
CA TRP A 322 -0.96 -13.41 0.35
C TRP A 322 -1.00 -12.71 -1.03
N LEU A 323 -0.84 -13.46 -2.12
CA LEU A 323 -0.93 -12.94 -3.48
C LEU A 323 -2.29 -12.27 -3.72
N THR A 324 -3.39 -12.93 -3.34
CA THR A 324 -4.74 -12.42 -3.55
C THR A 324 -4.97 -11.13 -2.77
N VAL A 325 -4.68 -11.11 -1.47
CA VAL A 325 -4.91 -9.95 -0.59
C VAL A 325 -4.10 -8.75 -1.06
N LEU A 326 -2.81 -8.92 -1.33
CA LEU A 326 -1.97 -7.81 -1.79
C LEU A 326 -2.39 -7.28 -3.15
N THR A 327 -2.74 -8.18 -4.08
CA THR A 327 -3.18 -7.78 -5.42
C THR A 327 -4.48 -6.98 -5.36
N VAL A 328 -5.51 -7.49 -4.68
CA VAL A 328 -6.81 -6.81 -4.64
C VAL A 328 -6.78 -5.52 -3.80
N SER A 329 -5.83 -5.38 -2.90
CA SER A 329 -5.69 -4.18 -2.06
C SER A 329 -5.37 -2.92 -2.86
N ALA A 330 -4.83 -3.06 -4.07
CA ALA A 330 -4.52 -1.95 -4.98
C ALA A 330 -5.74 -1.47 -5.81
N TRP A 331 -6.81 -2.25 -5.89
CA TRP A 331 -7.87 -2.04 -6.88
C TRP A 331 -9.02 -1.10 -6.48
N PRO A 332 -9.31 -0.78 -5.21
CA PRO A 332 -10.47 0.05 -4.87
C PRO A 332 -10.58 1.34 -5.67
N GLY A 333 -9.45 2.02 -5.94
CA GLY A 333 -9.40 3.24 -6.73
C GLY A 333 -9.88 3.09 -8.19
N TYR A 334 -9.87 1.86 -8.72
CA TYR A 334 -10.26 1.54 -10.11
C TYR A 334 -11.65 0.88 -10.22
N LEU A 335 -12.26 0.49 -9.11
CA LEU A 335 -13.56 -0.16 -9.05
C LEU A 335 -14.71 0.87 -8.88
N ASP A 336 -15.88 0.42 -8.46
CA ASP A 336 -17.02 1.28 -8.23
C ASP A 336 -16.80 2.22 -7.01
N LYS A 337 -17.66 3.25 -6.95
CA LYS A 337 -17.52 4.29 -5.91
C LYS A 337 -17.71 3.73 -4.50
N ALA A 338 -18.62 2.78 -4.31
CA ALA A 338 -18.87 2.20 -2.99
C ALA A 338 -17.65 1.42 -2.50
N THR A 339 -17.05 0.57 -3.34
CA THR A 339 -15.83 -0.18 -3.01
C THR A 339 -14.68 0.76 -2.64
N ARG A 340 -14.46 1.82 -3.42
CA ARG A 340 -13.41 2.81 -3.13
C ARG A 340 -13.67 3.56 -1.82
N ASP A 341 -14.87 4.14 -1.69
CA ASP A 341 -15.19 5.01 -0.57
C ASP A 341 -15.21 4.25 0.76
N ASP A 342 -15.81 3.06 0.79
CA ASP A 342 -15.84 2.22 2.01
C ASP A 342 -14.43 1.76 2.41
N THR A 343 -13.58 1.41 1.42
CA THR A 343 -12.20 1.01 1.69
C THR A 343 -11.37 2.16 2.24
N ASN A 344 -11.48 3.36 1.66
CA ASN A 344 -10.80 4.54 2.16
C ASN A 344 -11.32 4.95 3.54
N ALA A 345 -12.65 4.94 3.75
CA ALA A 345 -13.24 5.28 5.04
C ALA A 345 -12.81 4.30 6.15
N ALA A 346 -12.65 3.01 5.84
CA ALA A 346 -12.16 2.03 6.80
C ALA A 346 -10.70 2.29 7.21
N GLU A 347 -9.85 2.69 6.27
CA GLU A 347 -8.47 3.09 6.52
C GLU A 347 -8.39 4.41 7.29
N ASP A 348 -9.15 5.42 6.87
CA ASP A 348 -9.20 6.75 7.47
C ASP A 348 -9.70 6.71 8.91
N ALA A 349 -10.64 5.82 9.21
CA ALA A 349 -11.14 5.63 10.57
C ALA A 349 -10.03 5.17 11.53
N VAL A 350 -9.09 4.35 11.07
CA VAL A 350 -7.92 3.93 11.87
C VAL A 350 -6.93 5.07 12.03
N LEU A 351 -6.74 5.88 10.98
CA LEU A 351 -5.81 7.01 10.99
C LEU A 351 -6.38 8.27 11.68
N GLY A 352 -7.69 8.30 11.97
CA GLY A 352 -8.37 9.48 12.51
C GLY A 352 -8.46 10.64 11.51
N VAL A 353 -8.40 10.36 10.22
CA VAL A 353 -8.56 11.35 9.14
C VAL A 353 -9.98 11.89 9.16
N GLN A 354 -10.13 13.19 8.96
CA GLN A 354 -11.41 13.87 8.87
C GLN A 354 -11.73 14.23 7.43
N GLY A 355 -13.01 14.13 7.07
CA GLY A 355 -13.47 14.43 5.71
C GLY A 355 -13.06 13.38 4.69
N VAL A 356 -13.28 13.66 3.42
CA VAL A 356 -12.95 12.80 2.27
C VAL A 356 -12.23 13.64 1.24
N GLU A 357 -11.15 13.11 0.69
CA GLU A 357 -10.46 13.77 -0.43
C GLU A 357 -11.37 13.83 -1.66
N PRO A 358 -11.44 14.96 -2.39
CA PRO A 358 -12.29 15.09 -3.57
C PRO A 358 -12.01 14.03 -4.64
N ASP A 359 -13.05 13.57 -5.34
CA ASP A 359 -12.94 12.57 -6.41
C ASP A 359 -11.96 13.01 -7.50
N GLU A 360 -11.96 14.30 -7.84
CA GLU A 360 -11.06 14.89 -8.83
C GLU A 360 -9.59 14.80 -8.41
N THR A 361 -9.30 14.99 -7.13
CA THR A 361 -7.94 14.88 -6.59
C THR A 361 -7.46 13.43 -6.61
N LEU A 362 -8.30 12.49 -6.19
CA LEU A 362 -8.00 11.07 -6.24
C LEU A 362 -7.76 10.59 -7.69
N ALA A 363 -8.60 11.02 -8.63
CA ALA A 363 -8.43 10.69 -10.04
C ALA A 363 -7.13 11.28 -10.61
N MET A 364 -6.80 12.53 -10.28
CA MET A 364 -5.52 13.16 -10.64
C MET A 364 -4.32 12.35 -10.10
N GLN A 365 -4.37 11.91 -8.85
CA GLN A 365 -3.30 11.11 -8.24
C GLN A 365 -3.10 9.79 -9.01
N HIS A 366 -4.19 9.11 -9.40
CA HIS A 366 -4.09 7.92 -10.27
C HIS A 366 -3.46 8.24 -11.61
N VAL A 367 -3.82 9.36 -12.26
CA VAL A 367 -3.19 9.78 -13.53
C VAL A 367 -1.69 9.92 -13.38
N TYR A 368 -1.22 10.57 -12.31
CA TYR A 368 0.22 10.76 -12.08
C TYR A 368 0.95 9.49 -11.67
N ASN A 369 0.28 8.57 -11.00
CA ASN A 369 0.86 7.27 -10.64
C ASN A 369 0.98 6.34 -11.84
N ASP A 370 -0.05 6.28 -12.67
CA ASP A 370 -0.15 5.30 -13.75
C ASP A 370 0.44 5.80 -15.08
N LEU A 371 0.40 7.12 -15.31
CA LEU A 371 0.88 7.80 -16.51
C LEU A 371 1.88 8.92 -16.17
N PRO A 372 2.95 8.67 -15.38
CA PRO A 372 3.80 9.74 -14.85
C PRO A 372 4.44 10.60 -15.94
N ILE A 373 4.96 10.01 -17.00
CA ILE A 373 5.63 10.77 -18.10
C ILE A 373 4.63 11.60 -18.90
N PRO A 374 3.49 11.06 -19.40
CA PRO A 374 2.45 11.86 -20.04
C PRO A 374 1.91 12.99 -19.15
N ALA A 375 1.66 12.70 -17.88
CA ALA A 375 1.16 13.68 -16.91
C ALA A 375 2.17 14.82 -16.66
N ASP A 376 3.45 14.50 -16.49
CA ASP A 376 4.52 15.50 -16.39
C ASP A 376 4.61 16.38 -17.66
N ASN A 377 4.48 15.78 -18.84
CA ASN A 377 4.49 16.53 -20.10
C ASN A 377 3.32 17.51 -20.21
N VAL A 378 2.12 17.11 -19.74
CA VAL A 378 0.94 17.98 -19.67
C VAL A 378 1.16 19.12 -18.67
N TYR A 379 1.77 18.85 -17.51
CA TYR A 379 2.03 19.85 -16.49
C TYR A 379 3.08 20.90 -16.91
N ILE A 380 4.09 20.50 -17.67
CA ILE A 380 5.20 21.38 -18.09
C ILE A 380 4.79 22.27 -19.27
N ALA A 381 3.87 21.84 -20.12
CA ALA A 381 3.46 22.54 -21.34
C ALA A 381 2.62 23.79 -21.05
#